data_64dd157849fed7718a72f9b6d63a0917
#
_entry.id   64dd157849fed7718a72f9b6d63a0917
#
_cell.length_a   1.000
_cell.length_b   1.000
_cell.length_c   1.000
_cell.angle_alpha   90.00
_cell.angle_beta   90.00
_cell.angle_gamma   90.00
#
_symmetry.space_group_name_H-M   'P 1'
#
loop_
_entity.id
_entity.type
_entity.pdbx_description
1 polymer ?
#
loop_
_entity_poly.entity_id
_entity_poly.type
_entity_poly.pdbx_seq_one_letter_code
_entity_poly.pdbx_strand_id
1 'polypeptide(L)'
;MDIRRLSYFMRIAEHGSLTKASNVLRIAQPALSRQMRLLEEELGVNLFSRTARGMRLTEEGEALRASVVGPLRELELAMQNIRSFPFAAEANIGLGLPPSLADLLAKPLALRIDKEFPKVKLRIVEGLTGSLIDWVSRGVVDFALLEEQSHHDQLQEQSLAVLPLLLLGPADSHLAPGQAVPFSEAVKLPLVLPSHHLGLRAVVNNAALWAQAKLNLRLEADSSRLMKDLLLSDIGYSIAPACYCQEEIATGRLQAWPITDPGLSIDIVVASRKTSQLTGPRIRAIEELITQIALELLGAE
;
A
#
# COMPACT_ATOMS: atom_id res chain seq x y z
N MET A 1 0.14 -4.29 33.22
CA MET A 1 0.84 -4.64 31.97
C MET A 1 1.98 -3.66 31.71
N ASP A 2 3.21 -4.12 31.50
CA ASP A 2 4.36 -3.26 31.17
C ASP A 2 4.51 -3.17 29.64
N ILE A 3 4.37 -1.95 29.09
CA ILE A 3 4.48 -1.66 27.65
C ILE A 3 5.79 -2.20 27.04
N ARG A 4 6.87 -2.23 27.83
CA ARG A 4 8.13 -2.82 27.39
C ARG A 4 8.00 -4.29 27.01
N ARG A 5 7.12 -5.06 27.67
CA ARG A 5 6.89 -6.48 27.34
C ARG A 5 6.24 -6.61 25.95
N LEU A 6 5.35 -5.68 25.56
CA LEU A 6 4.77 -5.66 24.23
C LEU A 6 5.84 -5.33 23.17
N SER A 7 6.75 -4.41 23.42
CA SER A 7 7.88 -4.14 22.54
C SER A 7 8.80 -5.36 22.40
N TYR A 8 9.05 -6.09 23.49
CA TYR A 8 9.83 -7.34 23.44
C TYR A 8 9.11 -8.42 22.62
N PHE A 9 7.80 -8.56 22.82
CA PHE A 9 6.96 -9.46 22.05
C PHE A 9 7.07 -9.17 20.55
N MET A 10 6.93 -7.90 20.15
CA MET A 10 7.05 -7.49 18.74
C MET A 10 8.41 -7.84 18.15
N ARG A 11 9.52 -7.59 18.88
CA ARG A 11 10.87 -7.93 18.40
C ARG A 11 11.09 -9.45 18.28
N ILE A 12 10.54 -10.26 19.16
CA ILE A 12 10.62 -11.73 19.06
C ILE A 12 9.80 -12.19 17.83
N ALA A 13 8.63 -11.63 17.61
CA ALA A 13 7.77 -11.94 16.46
C ALA A 13 8.46 -11.59 15.12
N GLU A 14 9.13 -10.44 15.04
CA GLU A 14 9.88 -10.00 13.85
C GLU A 14 11.05 -10.94 13.52
N HIS A 15 11.80 -11.36 14.53
CA HIS A 15 13.02 -12.13 14.32
C HIS A 15 12.82 -13.65 14.34
N GLY A 16 11.66 -14.13 14.78
CA GLY A 16 11.36 -15.56 14.91
C GLY A 16 12.30 -16.32 15.87
N SER A 17 13.06 -15.60 16.71
CA SER A 17 14.10 -16.18 17.57
C SER A 17 14.36 -15.32 18.79
N LEU A 18 14.27 -15.92 19.98
CA LEU A 18 14.64 -15.28 21.25
C LEU A 18 16.11 -14.81 21.27
N THR A 19 17.02 -15.60 20.73
CA THR A 19 18.45 -15.26 20.68
C THR A 19 18.72 -14.07 19.76
N LYS A 20 18.11 -14.03 18.57
CA LYS A 20 18.25 -12.89 17.66
C LYS A 20 17.64 -11.63 18.27
N ALA A 21 16.43 -11.73 18.83
CA ALA A 21 15.76 -10.62 19.48
C ALA A 21 16.56 -10.10 20.69
N SER A 22 17.13 -10.98 21.52
CA SER A 22 17.95 -10.60 22.69
C SER A 22 19.21 -9.82 22.29
N ASN A 23 19.85 -10.20 21.19
CA ASN A 23 21.02 -9.49 20.65
C ASN A 23 20.65 -8.08 20.17
N VAL A 24 19.54 -7.94 19.45
CA VAL A 24 19.01 -6.63 18.97
C VAL A 24 18.65 -5.74 20.15
N LEU A 25 17.97 -6.29 21.14
CA LEU A 25 17.52 -5.56 22.33
C LEU A 25 18.65 -5.31 23.35
N ARG A 26 19.82 -5.95 23.18
CA ARG A 26 20.93 -5.92 24.13
C ARG A 26 20.53 -6.36 25.55
N ILE A 27 19.70 -7.40 25.64
CA ILE A 27 19.18 -7.97 26.88
C ILE A 27 19.59 -9.44 26.93
N ALA A 28 19.94 -9.95 28.12
CA ALA A 28 20.22 -11.36 28.27
C ALA A 28 19.02 -12.23 27.89
N GLN A 29 19.22 -13.27 27.05
CA GLN A 29 18.15 -14.14 26.58
C GLN A 29 17.28 -14.74 27.72
N PRO A 30 17.84 -15.18 28.88
CA PRO A 30 16.99 -15.64 29.99
C PRO A 30 16.06 -14.55 30.55
N ALA A 31 16.52 -13.30 30.58
CA ALA A 31 15.71 -12.18 31.03
C ALA A 31 14.57 -11.91 30.03
N LEU A 32 14.86 -11.91 28.72
CA LEU A 32 13.85 -11.74 27.66
C LEU A 32 12.81 -12.87 27.72
N SER A 33 13.26 -14.13 27.88
CA SER A 33 12.36 -15.29 28.03
C SER A 33 11.45 -15.17 29.24
N ARG A 34 11.97 -14.69 30.37
CA ARG A 34 11.18 -14.44 31.57
C ARG A 34 10.14 -13.35 31.35
N GLN A 35 10.49 -12.25 30.68
CA GLN A 35 9.52 -11.17 30.41
C GLN A 35 8.39 -11.64 29.49
N MET A 36 8.71 -12.52 28.54
CA MET A 36 7.69 -13.08 27.65
C MET A 36 6.74 -14.00 28.42
N ARG A 37 7.29 -14.88 29.28
CA ARG A 37 6.42 -15.74 30.13
C ARG A 37 5.50 -14.92 31.04
N LEU A 38 5.99 -13.84 31.64
CA LEU A 38 5.18 -12.95 32.44
C LEU A 38 4.07 -12.26 31.63
N LEU A 39 4.29 -11.97 30.36
CA LEU A 39 3.26 -11.43 29.47
C LEU A 39 2.21 -12.50 29.16
N GLU A 40 2.62 -13.72 28.86
CA GLU A 40 1.71 -14.86 28.60
C GLU A 40 0.90 -15.22 29.84
N GLU A 41 1.50 -15.22 31.03
CA GLU A 41 0.80 -15.41 32.30
C GLU A 41 -0.23 -14.31 32.59
N GLU A 42 0.14 -13.05 32.33
CA GLU A 42 -0.75 -11.89 32.53
C GLU A 42 -1.96 -11.91 31.57
N LEU A 43 -1.76 -12.40 30.33
CA LEU A 43 -2.83 -12.51 29.33
C LEU A 43 -3.59 -13.84 29.41
N GLY A 44 -3.06 -14.85 30.11
CA GLY A 44 -3.65 -16.17 30.24
C GLY A 44 -3.58 -17.03 28.97
N VAL A 45 -2.74 -16.67 28.01
CA VAL A 45 -2.58 -17.34 26.72
C VAL A 45 -1.11 -17.48 26.33
N ASN A 46 -0.81 -18.49 25.53
CA ASN A 46 0.53 -18.62 24.92
C ASN A 46 0.59 -17.81 23.65
N LEU A 47 1.59 -16.94 23.51
CA LEU A 47 1.78 -16.09 22.34
C LEU A 47 2.72 -16.71 21.30
N PHE A 48 3.58 -17.63 21.76
CA PHE A 48 4.55 -18.32 20.92
C PHE A 48 4.50 -19.82 21.08
N SER A 49 4.71 -20.54 19.97
CA SER A 49 5.03 -21.95 19.91
C SER A 49 6.48 -22.16 19.54
N ARG A 50 7.15 -23.16 20.16
CA ARG A 50 8.51 -23.56 19.80
C ARG A 50 8.48 -24.52 18.62
N THR A 51 9.31 -24.26 17.62
CA THR A 51 9.48 -25.14 16.47
C THR A 51 10.97 -25.50 16.31
N ALA A 52 11.27 -26.51 15.51
CA ALA A 52 12.66 -26.86 15.18
C ALA A 52 13.44 -25.70 14.51
N ARG A 53 12.73 -24.72 13.96
CA ARG A 53 13.31 -23.53 13.27
C ARG A 53 13.31 -22.26 14.12
N GLY A 54 12.85 -22.32 15.38
CA GLY A 54 12.79 -21.16 16.29
C GLY A 54 11.43 -20.97 16.95
N MET A 55 11.02 -19.71 17.10
CA MET A 55 9.74 -19.29 17.69
C MET A 55 8.75 -18.90 16.58
N ARG A 56 7.50 -19.34 16.70
CA ARG A 56 6.40 -18.94 15.81
C ARG A 56 5.23 -18.42 16.65
N LEU A 57 4.55 -17.42 16.17
CA LEU A 57 3.34 -16.92 16.82
C LEU A 57 2.24 -18.01 16.82
N THR A 58 1.47 -18.05 17.91
CA THR A 58 0.19 -18.75 17.99
C THR A 58 -0.89 -17.89 17.30
N GLU A 59 -2.11 -18.37 17.25
CA GLU A 59 -3.25 -17.60 16.76
C GLU A 59 -3.48 -16.36 17.66
N GLU A 60 -3.41 -16.55 18.98
CA GLU A 60 -3.49 -15.47 19.97
C GLU A 60 -2.31 -14.49 19.84
N GLY A 61 -1.12 -14.98 19.50
CA GLY A 61 0.06 -14.15 19.23
C GLY A 61 -0.13 -13.29 17.99
N GLU A 62 -0.72 -13.82 16.91
CA GLU A 62 -1.04 -13.04 15.71
C GLU A 62 -2.12 -11.99 16.02
N ALA A 63 -3.15 -12.34 16.77
CA ALA A 63 -4.20 -11.42 17.19
C ALA A 63 -3.61 -10.29 18.05
N LEU A 64 -2.72 -10.60 19.00
CA LEU A 64 -2.05 -9.59 19.81
C LEU A 64 -1.16 -8.69 18.95
N ARG A 65 -0.38 -9.27 18.03
CA ARG A 65 0.48 -8.51 17.10
C ARG A 65 -0.34 -7.50 16.31
N ALA A 66 -1.44 -7.96 15.73
CA ALA A 66 -2.35 -7.11 14.98
C ALA A 66 -2.91 -5.96 15.83
N SER A 67 -3.22 -6.22 17.09
CA SER A 67 -3.84 -5.21 18.00
C SER A 67 -2.84 -4.20 18.55
N VAL A 68 -1.54 -4.56 18.73
CA VAL A 68 -0.59 -3.69 19.43
C VAL A 68 0.37 -2.93 18.53
N VAL A 69 0.50 -3.30 17.26
CA VAL A 69 1.45 -2.65 16.34
C VAL A 69 1.18 -1.16 16.17
N GLY A 70 -0.08 -0.78 16.01
CA GLY A 70 -0.50 0.63 15.90
C GLY A 70 -0.29 1.40 17.19
N PRO A 71 -0.90 1.00 18.33
CA PRO A 71 -0.75 1.67 19.60
C PRO A 71 0.70 1.82 20.09
N LEU A 72 1.56 0.81 19.89
CA LEU A 72 2.98 0.92 20.23
C LEU A 72 3.68 1.98 19.38
N ARG A 73 3.39 2.04 18.10
CA ARG A 73 3.95 3.07 17.21
C ARG A 73 3.47 4.46 17.60
N GLU A 74 2.18 4.63 17.95
CA GLU A 74 1.66 5.92 18.43
C GLU A 74 2.39 6.38 19.70
N LEU A 75 2.61 5.47 20.63
CA LEU A 75 3.33 5.77 21.85
C LEU A 75 4.80 6.16 21.58
N GLU A 76 5.48 5.44 20.68
CA GLU A 76 6.84 5.76 20.25
C GLU A 76 6.89 7.15 19.60
N LEU A 77 5.94 7.47 18.72
CA LEU A 77 5.82 8.79 18.09
C LEU A 77 5.55 9.89 19.13
N ALA A 78 4.62 9.67 20.06
CA ALA A 78 4.33 10.62 21.14
C ALA A 78 5.57 10.89 22.00
N MET A 79 6.32 9.84 22.36
CA MET A 79 7.57 9.98 23.12
C MET A 79 8.68 10.69 22.32
N GLN A 80 8.78 10.43 21.00
CA GLN A 80 9.69 11.13 20.12
C GLN A 80 9.32 12.62 20.03
N ASN A 81 8.05 12.95 19.90
CA ASN A 81 7.56 14.32 19.84
C ASN A 81 7.89 15.10 21.11
N ILE A 82 7.75 14.50 22.30
CA ILE A 82 8.11 15.13 23.58
C ILE A 82 9.63 15.37 23.68
N ARG A 83 10.46 14.45 23.23
CA ARG A 83 11.92 14.60 23.25
C ARG A 83 12.44 15.66 22.28
N SER A 84 11.64 16.03 21.29
CA SER A 84 11.96 16.97 20.23
C SER A 84 11.38 18.38 20.39
N PHE A 85 10.90 18.72 21.58
CA PHE A 85 10.58 20.11 21.95
C PHE A 85 11.86 20.84 22.39
N PRO A 86 12.29 21.96 21.78
CA PRO A 86 12.02 22.50 20.46
C PRO A 86 13.28 22.43 19.56
N PHE A 87 13.17 22.21 18.29
CA PHE A 87 14.15 22.44 17.22
C PHE A 87 14.86 21.29 16.49
N ALA A 88 14.71 20.01 16.81
CA ALA A 88 15.41 18.99 16.01
C ALA A 88 14.71 17.61 15.91
N ALA A 89 13.39 17.55 15.75
CA ALA A 89 12.74 16.25 15.59
C ALA A 89 12.81 15.77 14.14
N GLU A 90 13.51 14.67 13.93
CA GLU A 90 13.38 13.84 12.75
C GLU A 90 11.95 13.25 12.79
N ALA A 91 11.05 13.76 11.96
CA ALA A 91 9.74 13.14 11.80
C ALA A 91 9.91 11.86 10.98
N ASN A 92 9.41 10.73 11.50
CA ASN A 92 9.32 9.50 10.74
C ASN A 92 7.92 9.46 10.10
N ILE A 93 7.86 9.51 8.79
CA ILE A 93 6.60 9.45 8.02
C ILE A 93 6.50 8.11 7.31
N GLY A 94 5.41 7.40 7.55
CA GLY A 94 5.06 6.18 6.84
C GLY A 94 4.05 6.47 5.74
N LEU A 95 4.37 6.12 4.50
CA LEU A 95 3.48 6.21 3.35
C LEU A 95 3.23 4.82 2.79
N GLY A 96 1.95 4.44 2.70
CA GLY A 96 1.49 3.22 2.06
C GLY A 96 1.09 3.48 0.61
N LEU A 97 1.52 2.64 -0.32
CA LEU A 97 1.18 2.74 -1.73
C LEU A 97 0.74 1.36 -2.26
N PRO A 98 -0.29 1.26 -3.11
CA PRO A 98 -0.51 0.06 -3.89
C PRO A 98 0.61 -0.11 -4.91
N PRO A 99 0.93 -1.34 -5.35
CA PRO A 99 2.06 -1.62 -6.25
C PRO A 99 2.05 -0.77 -7.52
N SER A 100 0.87 -0.54 -8.11
CA SER A 100 0.66 0.30 -9.28
C SER A 100 1.11 1.75 -9.09
N LEU A 101 0.73 2.36 -7.95
CA LEU A 101 1.11 3.73 -7.61
C LEU A 101 2.54 3.80 -7.07
N ALA A 102 3.06 2.75 -6.44
CA ALA A 102 4.44 2.71 -5.97
C ALA A 102 5.43 2.82 -7.14
N ASP A 103 5.22 2.09 -8.23
CA ASP A 103 6.04 2.19 -9.44
C ASP A 103 6.11 3.62 -10.00
N LEU A 104 4.98 4.34 -9.97
CA LEU A 104 4.86 5.69 -10.50
C LEU A 104 5.40 6.76 -9.53
N LEU A 105 5.03 6.65 -8.25
CA LEU A 105 5.14 7.77 -7.29
C LEU A 105 6.29 7.63 -6.31
N ALA A 106 6.75 6.40 -5.96
CA ALA A 106 7.68 6.21 -4.85
C ALA A 106 9.00 6.97 -5.05
N LYS A 107 9.59 6.88 -6.23
CA LYS A 107 10.86 7.57 -6.54
C LYS A 107 10.71 9.11 -6.55
N PRO A 108 9.76 9.71 -7.27
CA PRO A 108 9.55 11.16 -7.23
C PRO A 108 9.25 11.69 -5.82
N LEU A 109 8.40 11.02 -5.07
CA LEU A 109 8.08 11.37 -3.68
C LEU A 109 9.31 11.34 -2.78
N ALA A 110 10.09 10.26 -2.85
CA ALA A 110 11.31 10.13 -2.05
C ALA A 110 12.30 11.27 -2.34
N LEU A 111 12.54 11.60 -3.61
CA LEU A 111 13.47 12.67 -4.02
C LEU A 111 12.99 14.06 -3.59
N ARG A 112 11.69 14.36 -3.72
CA ARG A 112 11.14 15.65 -3.35
C ARG A 112 11.11 15.84 -1.83
N ILE A 113 10.70 14.80 -1.08
CA ILE A 113 10.67 14.83 0.39
C ILE A 113 12.09 14.94 0.96
N ASP A 114 13.07 14.21 0.43
CA ASP A 114 14.46 14.33 0.85
C ASP A 114 15.02 15.75 0.64
N LYS A 115 14.68 16.37 -0.50
CA LYS A 115 15.10 17.73 -0.83
C LYS A 115 14.42 18.81 0.03
N GLU A 116 13.10 18.72 0.21
CA GLU A 116 12.32 19.79 0.87
C GLU A 116 12.25 19.60 2.39
N PHE A 117 12.36 18.35 2.86
CA PHE A 117 12.30 17.98 4.27
C PHE A 117 13.47 17.07 4.69
N PRO A 118 14.74 17.52 4.59
CA PRO A 118 15.92 16.67 4.79
C PRO A 118 16.04 16.04 6.19
N LYS A 119 15.23 16.50 7.16
CA LYS A 119 15.16 15.92 8.51
C LYS A 119 14.02 14.93 8.69
N VAL A 120 13.26 14.64 7.63
CA VAL A 120 12.18 13.67 7.64
C VAL A 120 12.70 12.33 7.17
N LYS A 121 12.46 11.28 7.95
CA LYS A 121 12.71 9.89 7.53
C LYS A 121 11.43 9.36 6.90
N LEU A 122 11.40 9.32 5.58
CA LEU A 122 10.31 8.72 4.84
C LEU A 122 10.48 7.20 4.81
N ARG A 123 9.41 6.48 5.13
CA ARG A 123 9.27 5.03 4.94
C ARG A 123 8.11 4.78 3.97
N ILE A 124 8.41 4.29 2.79
CA ILE A 124 7.41 3.85 1.82
C ILE A 124 7.22 2.33 1.98
N VAL A 125 5.98 1.89 2.00
CA VAL A 125 5.61 0.47 2.04
C VAL A 125 4.57 0.19 0.97
N GLU A 126 4.72 -0.95 0.31
CA GLU A 126 3.73 -1.43 -0.65
C GLU A 126 2.75 -2.37 0.04
N GLY A 127 1.47 -2.27 -0.36
CA GLY A 127 0.43 -3.13 0.16
C GLY A 127 -0.83 -3.09 -0.69
N LEU A 128 -1.65 -4.13 -0.56
CA LEU A 128 -2.98 -4.16 -1.16
C LEU A 128 -3.92 -3.23 -0.40
N THR A 129 -4.95 -2.72 -1.05
CA THR A 129 -5.92 -1.74 -0.48
C THR A 129 -6.40 -2.13 0.92
N GLY A 130 -6.82 -3.36 1.13
CA GLY A 130 -7.26 -3.82 2.46
C GLY A 130 -6.16 -3.76 3.53
N SER A 131 -4.92 -4.09 3.18
CA SER A 131 -3.76 -3.97 4.09
C SER A 131 -3.41 -2.51 4.36
N LEU A 132 -3.49 -1.65 3.34
CA LEU A 132 -3.22 -0.22 3.48
C LEU A 132 -4.23 0.45 4.41
N ILE A 133 -5.52 0.14 4.26
CA ILE A 133 -6.60 0.61 5.15
C ILE A 133 -6.33 0.18 6.58
N ASP A 134 -6.01 -1.10 6.81
CA ASP A 134 -5.66 -1.63 8.13
C ASP A 134 -4.41 -0.94 8.71
N TRP A 135 -3.37 -0.74 7.90
CA TRP A 135 -2.14 -0.09 8.35
C TRP A 135 -2.33 1.39 8.70
N VAL A 136 -3.12 2.14 7.91
CA VAL A 136 -3.44 3.54 8.26
C VAL A 136 -4.29 3.57 9.52
N SER A 137 -5.35 2.75 9.62
CA SER A 137 -6.25 2.75 10.78
C SER A 137 -5.53 2.42 12.08
N ARG A 138 -4.51 1.55 12.03
CA ARG A 138 -3.66 1.17 13.16
C ARG A 138 -2.40 2.04 13.34
N GLY A 139 -2.17 3.03 12.49
CA GLY A 139 -1.00 3.90 12.56
C GLY A 139 0.34 3.22 12.24
N VAL A 140 0.32 2.12 11.51
CA VAL A 140 1.53 1.50 10.96
C VAL A 140 2.13 2.38 9.87
N VAL A 141 1.28 3.05 9.09
CA VAL A 141 1.61 4.15 8.19
C VAL A 141 0.76 5.37 8.54
N ASP A 142 1.23 6.53 8.17
CA ASP A 142 0.59 7.81 8.47
C ASP A 142 -0.40 8.21 7.39
N PHE A 143 -0.02 7.95 6.13
CA PHE A 143 -0.80 8.18 4.93
C PHE A 143 -0.81 6.93 4.06
N ALA A 144 -1.86 6.73 3.29
CA ALA A 144 -1.87 5.80 2.18
C ALA A 144 -2.57 6.42 0.97
N LEU A 145 -2.10 6.10 -0.22
CA LEU A 145 -2.87 6.26 -1.43
C LEU A 145 -3.68 4.98 -1.67
N LEU A 146 -4.93 5.12 -2.04
CA LEU A 146 -5.84 4.02 -2.31
C LEU A 146 -6.42 4.18 -3.72
N GLU A 147 -6.77 3.07 -4.34
CA GLU A 147 -7.40 3.04 -5.68
C GLU A 147 -8.93 2.99 -5.60
N GLU A 148 -9.50 3.27 -4.44
CA GLU A 148 -10.94 3.37 -4.20
C GLU A 148 -11.19 4.01 -2.84
N GLN A 149 -12.37 4.59 -2.65
CA GLN A 149 -12.83 5.05 -1.34
C GLN A 149 -13.19 3.84 -0.47
N SER A 150 -12.59 3.77 0.71
CA SER A 150 -12.82 2.65 1.63
C SER A 150 -14.05 2.84 2.51
N HIS A 151 -14.49 4.09 2.68
CA HIS A 151 -15.55 4.49 3.61
C HIS A 151 -15.34 3.97 5.05
N HIS A 152 -14.06 3.82 5.45
CA HIS A 152 -13.71 3.32 6.77
C HIS A 152 -13.90 4.39 7.83
N ASP A 153 -14.68 4.11 8.88
CA ASP A 153 -15.10 5.10 9.89
C ASP A 153 -13.94 5.85 10.59
N GLN A 154 -12.77 5.23 10.72
CA GLN A 154 -11.59 5.79 11.38
C GLN A 154 -10.69 6.61 10.43
N LEU A 155 -10.94 6.57 9.13
CA LEU A 155 -10.13 7.25 8.14
C LEU A 155 -10.77 8.55 7.68
N GLN A 156 -9.93 9.54 7.45
CA GLN A 156 -10.23 10.71 6.64
C GLN A 156 -9.69 10.42 5.24
N GLU A 157 -10.55 10.52 4.26
CA GLU A 157 -10.26 10.23 2.87
C GLU A 157 -10.55 11.46 2.02
N GLN A 158 -9.63 11.75 1.11
CA GLN A 158 -9.77 12.83 0.14
C GLN A 158 -9.50 12.27 -1.25
N SER A 159 -10.47 12.40 -2.15
CA SER A 159 -10.26 12.08 -3.57
C SER A 159 -9.25 13.05 -4.16
N LEU A 160 -8.24 12.51 -4.82
CA LEU A 160 -7.20 13.25 -5.53
C LEU A 160 -7.54 13.35 -7.00
N ALA A 161 -7.84 12.20 -7.63
CA ALA A 161 -8.02 12.13 -9.06
C ALA A 161 -8.95 10.98 -9.44
N VAL A 162 -9.81 11.21 -10.40
CA VAL A 162 -10.59 10.14 -11.05
C VAL A 162 -9.93 9.82 -12.39
N LEU A 163 -9.29 8.67 -12.47
CA LEU A 163 -8.53 8.26 -13.64
C LEU A 163 -9.36 7.36 -14.55
N PRO A 164 -9.48 7.67 -15.85
CA PRO A 164 -10.12 6.78 -16.79
C PRO A 164 -9.31 5.50 -16.95
N LEU A 165 -9.99 4.35 -17.01
CA LEU A 165 -9.38 3.08 -17.37
C LEU A 165 -9.43 2.93 -18.88
N LEU A 166 -8.27 2.66 -19.46
CA LEU A 166 -8.08 2.44 -20.87
C LEU A 166 -7.74 0.98 -21.15
N LEU A 167 -8.01 0.51 -22.33
CA LEU A 167 -7.44 -0.73 -22.83
C LEU A 167 -6.00 -0.46 -23.22
N LEU A 168 -5.05 -1.17 -22.62
CA LEU A 168 -3.62 -1.09 -22.89
C LEU A 168 -3.17 -2.35 -23.60
N GLY A 169 -2.32 -2.25 -24.60
CA GLY A 169 -1.85 -3.41 -25.35
C GLY A 169 -0.65 -3.12 -26.25
N PRO A 170 -0.18 -4.12 -27.01
CA PRO A 170 1.01 -4.02 -27.86
C PRO A 170 0.85 -2.98 -28.97
N ALA A 171 1.97 -2.42 -29.40
CA ALA A 171 2.03 -1.36 -30.41
C ALA A 171 1.50 -1.79 -31.78
N ASP A 172 1.68 -3.05 -32.12
CA ASP A 172 1.27 -3.67 -33.41
C ASP A 172 -0.11 -4.36 -33.33
N SER A 173 -0.93 -3.94 -32.35
CA SER A 173 -2.30 -4.41 -32.24
C SER A 173 -3.10 -4.17 -33.53
N HIS A 174 -4.02 -5.08 -33.83
CA HIS A 174 -5.00 -4.93 -34.93
C HIS A 174 -6.04 -3.84 -34.69
N LEU A 175 -6.10 -3.28 -33.47
CA LEU A 175 -7.00 -2.17 -33.14
C LEU A 175 -6.47 -0.86 -33.71
N ALA A 176 -7.36 -0.06 -34.32
CA ALA A 176 -6.97 1.22 -34.88
C ALA A 176 -6.52 2.20 -33.76
N PRO A 177 -5.35 2.87 -33.91
CA PRO A 177 -4.86 3.80 -32.89
C PRO A 177 -5.88 4.91 -32.59
N GLY A 178 -6.10 5.18 -31.30
CA GLY A 178 -6.99 6.26 -30.82
C GLY A 178 -8.48 5.99 -31.01
N GLN A 179 -8.88 4.87 -31.59
CA GLN A 179 -10.30 4.51 -31.72
C GLN A 179 -10.80 3.97 -30.37
N ALA A 180 -11.97 4.47 -29.92
CA ALA A 180 -12.60 3.93 -28.74
C ALA A 180 -13.08 2.48 -28.94
N VAL A 181 -12.88 1.65 -27.92
CA VAL A 181 -13.23 0.23 -27.91
C VAL A 181 -14.41 0.04 -26.94
N PRO A 182 -15.55 -0.48 -27.42
CA PRO A 182 -16.64 -0.85 -26.51
C PRO A 182 -16.16 -1.89 -25.48
N PHE A 183 -16.59 -1.76 -24.24
CA PHE A 183 -16.22 -2.70 -23.17
C PHE A 183 -16.52 -4.16 -23.55
N SER A 184 -17.66 -4.40 -24.20
CA SER A 184 -18.06 -5.73 -24.69
C SER A 184 -17.08 -6.35 -25.71
N GLU A 185 -16.31 -5.53 -26.43
CA GLU A 185 -15.26 -6.00 -27.33
C GLU A 185 -13.90 -6.11 -26.60
N ALA A 186 -13.59 -5.15 -25.72
CA ALA A 186 -12.37 -5.17 -24.93
C ALA A 186 -12.26 -6.46 -24.08
N VAL A 187 -13.35 -6.94 -23.50
CA VAL A 187 -13.35 -8.15 -22.65
C VAL A 187 -13.18 -9.45 -23.43
N LYS A 188 -13.36 -9.45 -24.76
CA LYS A 188 -13.10 -10.63 -25.62
C LYS A 188 -11.62 -10.82 -25.94
N LEU A 189 -10.82 -9.77 -25.83
CA LEU A 189 -9.39 -9.82 -26.02
C LEU A 189 -8.72 -10.64 -24.90
N PRO A 190 -7.56 -11.25 -25.15
CA PRO A 190 -6.84 -11.98 -24.10
C PRO A 190 -6.33 -11.01 -23.04
N LEU A 191 -7.00 -10.98 -21.87
CA LEU A 191 -6.72 -10.02 -20.82
C LEU A 191 -5.67 -10.52 -19.83
N VAL A 192 -4.75 -9.64 -19.48
CA VAL A 192 -3.83 -9.73 -18.33
C VAL A 192 -4.34 -8.73 -17.29
N LEU A 193 -4.87 -9.22 -16.18
CA LEU A 193 -5.46 -8.38 -15.15
C LEU A 193 -4.87 -8.76 -13.77
N PRO A 194 -4.93 -7.85 -12.79
CA PRO A 194 -4.57 -8.22 -11.42
C PRO A 194 -5.58 -9.22 -10.84
N SER A 195 -5.19 -9.91 -9.75
CA SER A 195 -6.10 -10.81 -9.02
C SER A 195 -7.28 -10.04 -8.40
N HIS A 196 -8.32 -10.78 -8.00
CA HIS A 196 -9.58 -10.15 -7.55
C HIS A 196 -9.51 -9.43 -6.21
N HIS A 197 -8.38 -9.41 -5.55
CA HIS A 197 -8.18 -8.66 -4.30
C HIS A 197 -7.77 -7.20 -4.53
N LEU A 198 -7.60 -6.76 -5.77
CA LEU A 198 -7.20 -5.40 -6.12
C LEU A 198 -8.40 -4.57 -6.60
N GLY A 199 -8.47 -3.31 -6.17
CA GLY A 199 -9.58 -2.40 -6.46
C GLY A 199 -9.86 -2.25 -7.97
N LEU A 200 -8.81 -2.10 -8.78
CA LEU A 200 -8.92 -2.05 -10.24
C LEU A 200 -9.66 -3.29 -10.80
N ARG A 201 -9.37 -4.49 -10.30
CA ARG A 201 -10.04 -5.71 -10.76
C ARG A 201 -11.53 -5.71 -10.39
N ALA A 202 -11.89 -5.15 -9.23
CA ALA A 202 -13.28 -5.04 -8.81
C ALA A 202 -14.10 -4.17 -9.78
N VAL A 203 -13.53 -3.04 -10.23
CA VAL A 203 -14.16 -2.17 -11.22
C VAL A 203 -14.45 -2.93 -12.52
N VAL A 204 -13.44 -3.65 -13.05
CA VAL A 204 -13.60 -4.43 -14.30
C VAL A 204 -14.60 -5.58 -14.12
N ASN A 205 -14.56 -6.30 -13.01
CA ASN A 205 -15.51 -7.38 -12.73
C ASN A 205 -16.94 -6.87 -12.60
N ASN A 206 -17.16 -5.75 -11.90
CA ASN A 206 -18.48 -5.15 -11.76
C ASN A 206 -19.04 -4.72 -13.13
N ALA A 207 -18.22 -4.09 -13.95
CA ALA A 207 -18.63 -3.73 -15.31
C ALA A 207 -18.98 -4.97 -16.15
N ALA A 208 -18.21 -6.05 -16.04
CA ALA A 208 -18.51 -7.30 -16.74
C ALA A 208 -19.82 -7.93 -16.27
N LEU A 209 -20.12 -7.89 -14.97
CA LEU A 209 -21.41 -8.35 -14.42
C LEU A 209 -22.58 -7.53 -14.97
N TRP A 210 -22.46 -6.20 -14.95
CA TRP A 210 -23.51 -5.32 -15.48
C TRP A 210 -23.74 -5.49 -16.99
N ALA A 211 -22.66 -5.68 -17.75
CA ALA A 211 -22.72 -5.92 -19.17
C ALA A 211 -23.07 -7.37 -19.55
N GLN A 212 -23.27 -8.26 -18.57
CA GLN A 212 -23.43 -9.71 -18.74
C GLN A 212 -22.35 -10.31 -19.65
N ALA A 213 -21.13 -9.77 -19.57
CA ALA A 213 -20.00 -10.16 -20.39
C ALA A 213 -19.04 -11.07 -19.60
N LYS A 214 -18.44 -12.04 -20.28
CA LYS A 214 -17.40 -12.89 -19.70
C LYS A 214 -16.03 -12.36 -20.06
N LEU A 215 -15.17 -12.13 -19.04
CA LEU A 215 -13.78 -11.75 -19.24
C LEU A 215 -13.00 -12.91 -19.86
N ASN A 216 -12.30 -12.65 -20.98
CA ASN A 216 -11.33 -13.58 -21.54
C ASN A 216 -9.99 -13.42 -20.80
N LEU A 217 -9.96 -13.84 -19.52
CA LEU A 217 -8.78 -13.76 -18.68
C LEU A 217 -7.73 -14.77 -19.13
N ARG A 218 -6.63 -14.29 -19.65
CA ARG A 218 -5.49 -15.13 -20.08
C ARG A 218 -4.52 -15.38 -18.94
N LEU A 219 -4.25 -14.35 -18.10
CA LEU A 219 -3.28 -14.44 -17.02
C LEU A 219 -3.61 -13.41 -15.92
N GLU A 220 -3.29 -13.74 -14.67
CA GLU A 220 -3.34 -12.81 -13.55
C GLU A 220 -1.92 -12.39 -13.16
N ALA A 221 -1.74 -11.07 -12.97
CA ALA A 221 -0.46 -10.47 -12.60
C ALA A 221 -0.67 -9.32 -11.60
N ASP A 222 -0.24 -9.49 -10.35
CA ASP A 222 -0.41 -8.51 -9.28
C ASP A 222 0.67 -7.42 -9.24
N SER A 223 1.75 -7.61 -9.97
CA SER A 223 2.81 -6.62 -10.14
C SER A 223 2.58 -5.81 -11.40
N SER A 224 2.50 -4.47 -11.27
CA SER A 224 2.40 -3.53 -12.40
C SER A 224 3.58 -3.70 -13.37
N ARG A 225 4.78 -3.94 -12.85
CA ARG A 225 5.96 -4.22 -13.67
C ARG A 225 5.79 -5.50 -14.50
N LEU A 226 5.36 -6.60 -13.85
CA LEU A 226 5.11 -7.86 -14.57
C LEU A 226 4.02 -7.70 -15.62
N MET A 227 2.94 -6.98 -15.29
CA MET A 227 1.88 -6.66 -16.25
C MET A 227 2.45 -5.95 -17.49
N LYS A 228 3.27 -4.90 -17.29
CA LYS A 228 3.93 -4.18 -18.39
C LYS A 228 4.81 -5.10 -19.25
N ASP A 229 5.64 -5.92 -18.61
CA ASP A 229 6.52 -6.88 -19.32
C ASP A 229 5.72 -7.88 -20.17
N LEU A 230 4.55 -8.33 -19.66
CA LEU A 230 3.66 -9.23 -20.40
C LEU A 230 2.99 -8.54 -21.59
N LEU A 231 2.56 -7.27 -21.44
CA LEU A 231 2.00 -6.49 -22.56
C LEU A 231 3.04 -6.23 -23.64
N LEU A 232 4.27 -5.88 -23.25
CA LEU A 232 5.41 -5.69 -24.16
C LEU A 232 5.84 -6.98 -24.89
N SER A 233 5.46 -8.13 -24.36
CA SER A 233 5.73 -9.45 -24.94
C SER A 233 4.54 -10.02 -25.72
N ASP A 234 3.59 -9.20 -26.11
CA ASP A 234 2.39 -9.55 -26.88
C ASP A 234 1.54 -10.66 -26.24
N ILE A 235 1.62 -10.80 -24.91
CA ILE A 235 0.84 -11.82 -24.18
C ILE A 235 -0.65 -11.49 -24.16
N GLY A 236 -1.00 -10.19 -24.21
CA GLY A 236 -2.39 -9.77 -24.23
C GLY A 236 -2.57 -8.29 -23.99
N TYR A 237 -3.75 -7.93 -23.47
CA TYR A 237 -4.19 -6.58 -23.18
C TYR A 237 -4.47 -6.43 -21.68
N SER A 238 -4.43 -5.20 -21.17
CA SER A 238 -4.86 -4.90 -19.81
C SER A 238 -5.85 -3.74 -19.80
N ILE A 239 -6.59 -3.61 -18.71
CA ILE A 239 -7.50 -2.47 -18.47
C ILE A 239 -6.95 -1.75 -17.24
N ALA A 240 -6.36 -0.56 -17.45
CA ALA A 240 -5.71 0.21 -16.41
C ALA A 240 -5.60 1.70 -16.79
N PRO A 241 -5.28 2.62 -15.85
CA PRO A 241 -4.95 4.01 -16.16
C PRO A 241 -3.72 4.10 -17.07
N ALA A 242 -3.73 5.04 -18.03
CA ALA A 242 -2.60 5.25 -18.94
C ALA A 242 -1.30 5.62 -18.22
N CYS A 243 -1.37 6.35 -17.12
CA CYS A 243 -0.20 6.76 -16.33
C CYS A 243 0.63 5.58 -15.80
N TYR A 244 0.05 4.38 -15.67
CA TYR A 244 0.80 3.17 -15.26
C TYR A 244 1.76 2.66 -16.34
N CYS A 245 1.56 3.04 -17.61
CA CYS A 245 2.40 2.69 -18.75
C CYS A 245 2.81 3.93 -19.57
N GLN A 246 2.92 5.08 -18.94
CA GLN A 246 3.13 6.36 -19.60
C GLN A 246 4.39 6.38 -20.49
N GLU A 247 5.51 5.85 -19.99
CA GLU A 247 6.76 5.78 -20.75
C GLU A 247 6.63 4.87 -21.99
N GLU A 248 5.99 3.72 -21.82
CA GLU A 248 5.80 2.74 -22.90
C GLU A 248 4.86 3.28 -23.97
N ILE A 249 3.82 4.01 -23.58
CA ILE A 249 2.88 4.68 -24.49
C ILE A 249 3.58 5.83 -25.22
N ALA A 250 4.32 6.69 -24.50
CA ALA A 250 5.04 7.83 -25.08
C ALA A 250 6.13 7.40 -26.07
N THR A 251 6.76 6.25 -25.84
CA THR A 251 7.78 5.67 -26.75
C THR A 251 7.18 4.80 -27.85
N GLY A 252 5.86 4.66 -27.92
CA GLY A 252 5.16 3.84 -28.92
C GLY A 252 5.36 2.34 -28.79
N ARG A 253 5.85 1.85 -27.63
CA ARG A 253 5.99 0.43 -27.34
C ARG A 253 4.68 -0.23 -26.93
N LEU A 254 3.78 0.54 -26.32
CA LEU A 254 2.40 0.16 -26.02
C LEU A 254 1.45 1.20 -26.61
N GLN A 255 0.20 0.81 -26.81
CA GLN A 255 -0.89 1.68 -27.18
C GLN A 255 -1.99 1.65 -26.11
N ALA A 256 -2.78 2.74 -26.09
CA ALA A 256 -3.92 2.90 -25.20
C ALA A 256 -5.17 3.28 -26.01
N TRP A 257 -6.28 2.63 -25.70
CA TRP A 257 -7.56 2.87 -26.36
C TRP A 257 -8.61 3.23 -25.30
N PRO A 258 -9.40 4.32 -25.50
CA PRO A 258 -10.52 4.62 -24.63
C PRO A 258 -11.53 3.47 -24.60
N ILE A 259 -12.02 3.12 -23.41
CA ILE A 259 -13.12 2.14 -23.26
C ILE A 259 -14.43 2.89 -23.17
N THR A 260 -15.44 2.40 -23.90
CA THR A 260 -16.81 2.94 -23.91
C THR A 260 -17.83 1.84 -23.62
N ASP A 261 -19.04 2.22 -23.29
CA ASP A 261 -20.23 1.38 -23.16
C ASP A 261 -20.05 0.15 -22.21
N PRO A 262 -19.75 0.38 -20.91
CA PRO A 262 -19.55 1.65 -20.21
C PRO A 262 -18.10 2.13 -20.23
N GLY A 263 -17.89 3.44 -20.08
CA GLY A 263 -16.60 3.99 -19.67
C GLY A 263 -16.31 3.59 -18.22
N LEU A 264 -15.04 3.32 -17.93
CA LEU A 264 -14.58 2.90 -16.61
C LEU A 264 -13.63 3.92 -16.02
N SER A 265 -13.64 4.07 -14.71
CA SER A 265 -12.70 4.92 -13.98
C SER A 265 -12.37 4.36 -12.62
N ILE A 266 -11.26 4.82 -12.05
CA ILE A 266 -10.83 4.50 -10.70
C ILE A 266 -10.55 5.81 -9.95
N ASP A 267 -10.96 5.87 -8.67
CA ASP A 267 -10.75 7.04 -7.82
C ASP A 267 -9.46 6.85 -7.01
N ILE A 268 -8.50 7.73 -7.18
CA ILE A 268 -7.29 7.76 -6.37
C ILE A 268 -7.51 8.65 -5.17
N VAL A 269 -7.36 8.08 -4.00
CA VAL A 269 -7.70 8.70 -2.72
C VAL A 269 -6.46 8.74 -1.82
N VAL A 270 -6.23 9.86 -1.14
CA VAL A 270 -5.31 9.90 0.00
C VAL A 270 -6.11 9.65 1.28
N ALA A 271 -5.63 8.69 2.07
CA ALA A 271 -6.22 8.32 3.35
C ALA A 271 -5.27 8.60 4.51
N SER A 272 -5.79 9.16 5.59
CA SER A 272 -5.12 9.37 6.86
C SER A 272 -6.08 9.07 8.01
N ARG A 273 -5.59 8.94 9.27
CA ARG A 273 -6.48 8.74 10.41
C ARG A 273 -7.19 10.03 10.84
N LYS A 274 -8.50 9.96 11.13
CA LYS A 274 -9.28 11.08 11.70
C LYS A 274 -8.71 11.60 13.02
N THR A 275 -8.16 10.71 13.85
CA THR A 275 -7.61 11.02 15.17
C THR A 275 -6.09 11.05 15.19
N SER A 276 -5.44 11.28 14.05
CA SER A 276 -3.99 11.35 13.98
C SER A 276 -3.47 12.44 14.93
N GLN A 277 -2.59 12.07 15.87
CA GLN A 277 -1.84 13.02 16.70
C GLN A 277 -0.73 13.73 15.93
N LEU A 278 -0.53 13.34 14.68
CA LEU A 278 0.36 14.00 13.75
C LEU A 278 -0.27 15.34 13.29
N THR A 279 -0.49 16.23 14.23
CA THR A 279 -1.03 17.57 13.99
C THR A 279 0.10 18.58 14.07
N GLY A 280 0.57 19.04 12.94
CA GLY A 280 1.56 20.10 12.90
C GLY A 280 1.71 20.66 11.48
N PRO A 281 2.14 21.91 11.34
CA PRO A 281 2.26 22.55 10.03
C PRO A 281 3.17 21.75 9.07
N ARG A 282 4.19 21.08 9.60
CA ARG A 282 5.12 20.26 8.79
C ARG A 282 4.46 19.01 8.21
N ILE A 283 3.59 18.35 8.97
CA ILE A 283 2.92 17.12 8.51
C ILE A 283 1.88 17.45 7.45
N ARG A 284 1.15 18.54 7.65
CA ARG A 284 0.25 19.07 6.61
C ARG A 284 1.02 19.44 5.33
N ALA A 285 2.19 20.09 5.45
CA ALA A 285 3.02 20.41 4.31
C ALA A 285 3.52 19.15 3.56
N ILE A 286 3.80 18.05 4.27
CA ILE A 286 4.17 16.77 3.64
C ILE A 286 2.95 16.13 2.97
N GLU A 287 1.78 16.15 3.60
CA GLU A 287 0.53 15.68 3.01
C GLU A 287 0.18 16.47 1.74
N GLU A 288 0.29 17.79 1.79
CA GLU A 288 0.13 18.69 0.63
C GLU A 288 1.13 18.37 -0.47
N LEU A 289 2.41 18.12 -0.12
CA LEU A 289 3.43 17.75 -1.09
C LEU A 289 3.15 16.38 -1.73
N ILE A 290 2.74 15.37 -0.94
CA ILE A 290 2.33 14.06 -1.46
C ILE A 290 1.17 14.21 -2.44
N THR A 291 0.17 15.00 -2.07
CA THR A 291 -1.01 15.30 -2.88
C THR A 291 -0.60 15.99 -4.19
N GLN A 292 0.23 17.02 -4.12
CA GLN A 292 0.69 17.76 -5.29
C GLN A 292 1.44 16.86 -6.27
N ILE A 293 2.42 16.07 -5.79
CA ILE A 293 3.21 15.17 -6.63
C ILE A 293 2.32 14.09 -7.25
N ALA A 294 1.36 13.56 -6.48
CA ALA A 294 0.42 12.60 -6.99
C ALA A 294 -0.43 13.19 -8.14
N LEU A 295 -0.98 14.39 -7.98
CA LEU A 295 -1.74 15.09 -9.02
C LEU A 295 -0.90 15.34 -10.28
N GLU A 296 0.33 15.87 -10.12
CA GLU A 296 1.26 16.13 -11.23
C GLU A 296 1.54 14.86 -12.07
N LEU A 297 1.76 13.72 -11.41
CA LEU A 297 2.15 12.47 -12.09
C LEU A 297 0.97 11.63 -12.57
N LEU A 298 -0.19 11.77 -11.94
CA LEU A 298 -1.42 11.12 -12.39
C LEU A 298 -2.04 11.83 -13.61
N GLY A 299 -1.54 13.03 -13.95
CA GLY A 299 -2.08 13.84 -15.06
C GLY A 299 -3.47 14.39 -14.78
N ALA A 300 -3.79 14.59 -13.50
CA ALA A 300 -5.05 15.23 -13.07
C ALA A 300 -4.80 16.74 -12.95
N GLU A 301 -5.41 17.54 -13.83
CA GLU A 301 -5.49 18.99 -13.71
C GLU A 301 -6.64 19.40 -12.77
#